data_be4a75a00f3a9b127c64bdb406767949
#
_entry.id   be4a75a00f3a9b127c64bdb406767949
#
_cell.length_a   1.000
_cell.length_b   1.000
_cell.length_c   1.000
_cell.angle_alpha   90.00
_cell.angle_beta   90.00
_cell.angle_gamma   90.00
#
_symmetry.space_group_name_H-M   'P 1'
#
loop_
_entity.id
_entity.type
_entity.pdbx_description
1 polymer ?
#
loop_
_entity_poly.entity_id
_entity_poly.type
_entity_poly.pdbx_seq_one_letter_code
_entity_poly.pdbx_strand_id
1 'polypeptide(L)'
;MKDKIEKFINTRQFHMCMILFIILLIILGTLAFSLRYSIHGETKLPFELSKITVISTVEGNNNEDTENKWNLNTFQNNDIYLYIKKNDIYDGVEVLEKVTLNNFKITKEPEVGSVKLFKPDTREDTTLFKNIDDNIADNIEYIGDTEANMKQMKISNQGGLIVFRSAISDIGNYISNDDELINHEQLLQKLNINQDNLEYSINFDITIKLKNEKTYQANISLDLPVENIVEAGTQSKEYTDLNDIVFKRVQKNTW
;
A
#
# COMPACT_ATOMS: atom_id res chain seq x y z
N MET A 1 -30.10 -12.17 59.30
CA MET A 1 -29.52 -11.46 58.14
C MET A 1 -29.75 -12.25 56.85
N LYS A 2 -29.55 -13.56 56.82
CA LYS A 2 -29.82 -14.43 55.64
C LYS A 2 -31.26 -14.30 55.12
N ASP A 3 -32.29 -14.38 55.98
CA ASP A 3 -33.70 -14.32 55.54
C ASP A 3 -34.12 -12.98 54.89
N LYS A 4 -33.46 -11.87 55.28
CA LYS A 4 -33.73 -10.57 54.63
C LYS A 4 -33.08 -10.49 53.22
N ILE A 5 -31.93 -11.12 53.03
CA ILE A 5 -31.25 -11.18 51.76
C ILE A 5 -32.01 -12.10 50.79
N GLU A 6 -32.49 -13.26 51.25
CA GLU A 6 -33.32 -14.17 50.43
C GLU A 6 -34.63 -13.53 49.99
N LYS A 7 -35.33 -12.80 50.90
CA LYS A 7 -36.55 -12.06 50.54
C LYS A 7 -36.28 -10.94 49.54
N PHE A 8 -35.11 -10.27 49.59
CA PHE A 8 -34.74 -9.22 48.65
C PHE A 8 -34.42 -9.80 47.28
N ILE A 9 -33.66 -10.89 47.22
CA ILE A 9 -33.27 -11.59 45.97
C ILE A 9 -34.51 -12.09 45.21
N ASN A 10 -35.56 -12.50 45.93
CA ASN A 10 -36.81 -13.00 45.35
C ASN A 10 -37.79 -11.89 44.96
N THR A 11 -37.44 -10.62 45.07
CA THR A 11 -38.31 -9.54 44.61
C THR A 11 -38.28 -9.38 43.08
N ARG A 12 -39.43 -9.08 42.48
CA ARG A 12 -39.55 -8.77 41.05
C ARG A 12 -38.60 -7.62 40.63
N GLN A 13 -38.40 -6.66 41.51
CA GLN A 13 -37.48 -5.52 41.29
C GLN A 13 -36.02 -5.97 41.18
N PHE A 14 -35.58 -6.89 42.07
CA PHE A 14 -34.23 -7.45 41.98
C PHE A 14 -33.96 -8.19 40.65
N HIS A 15 -34.93 -9.02 40.23
CA HIS A 15 -34.83 -9.71 38.94
C HIS A 15 -34.74 -8.74 37.76
N MET A 16 -35.57 -7.68 37.77
CA MET A 16 -35.50 -6.63 36.75
C MET A 16 -34.12 -5.92 36.74
N CYS A 17 -33.59 -5.55 37.91
CA CYS A 17 -32.25 -4.94 38.02
C CYS A 17 -31.17 -5.88 37.53
N MET A 18 -31.25 -7.17 37.84
CA MET A 18 -30.30 -8.19 37.35
C MET A 18 -30.32 -8.32 35.82
N ILE A 19 -31.50 -8.35 35.23
CA ILE A 19 -31.69 -8.41 33.76
C ILE A 19 -31.06 -7.16 33.11
N LEU A 20 -31.38 -5.98 33.64
CA LEU A 20 -30.79 -4.71 33.14
C LEU A 20 -29.28 -4.69 33.27
N PHE A 21 -28.74 -5.19 34.39
CA PHE A 21 -27.31 -5.28 34.59
C PHE A 21 -26.62 -6.23 33.59
N ILE A 22 -27.22 -7.39 33.31
CA ILE A 22 -26.73 -8.34 32.30
C ILE A 22 -26.75 -7.70 30.91
N ILE A 23 -27.85 -7.02 30.56
CA ILE A 23 -27.95 -6.30 29.27
C ILE A 23 -26.84 -5.24 29.15
N LEU A 24 -26.63 -4.47 30.23
CA LEU A 24 -25.55 -3.45 30.26
C LEU A 24 -24.17 -4.08 30.06
N LEU A 25 -23.89 -5.21 30.72
CA LEU A 25 -22.61 -5.93 30.54
C LEU A 25 -22.44 -6.43 29.11
N ILE A 26 -23.51 -6.93 28.46
CA ILE A 26 -23.47 -7.34 27.06
C ILE A 26 -23.14 -6.15 26.15
N ILE A 27 -23.82 -5.01 26.37
CA ILE A 27 -23.57 -3.78 25.59
C ILE A 27 -22.12 -3.31 25.76
N LEU A 28 -21.63 -3.24 27.00
CA LEU A 28 -20.25 -2.84 27.28
C LEU A 28 -19.23 -3.81 26.66
N GLY A 29 -19.50 -5.12 26.74
CA GLY A 29 -18.66 -6.15 26.13
C GLY A 29 -18.61 -6.04 24.60
N THR A 30 -19.75 -5.82 23.96
CA THR A 30 -19.80 -5.63 22.49
C THR A 30 -19.11 -4.34 22.05
N LEU A 31 -19.27 -3.26 22.80
CA LEU A 31 -18.57 -2.01 22.55
C LEU A 31 -17.05 -2.17 22.70
N ALA A 32 -16.58 -2.80 23.77
CA ALA A 32 -15.16 -3.06 23.98
C ALA A 32 -14.56 -3.93 22.86
N PHE A 33 -15.27 -4.98 22.44
CA PHE A 33 -14.86 -5.83 21.32
C PHE A 33 -14.82 -5.05 20.00
N SER A 34 -15.83 -4.24 19.72
CA SER A 34 -15.90 -3.41 18.51
C SER A 34 -14.76 -2.38 18.46
N LEU A 35 -14.47 -1.71 19.59
CA LEU A 35 -13.36 -0.77 19.70
C LEU A 35 -12.01 -1.46 19.47
N ARG A 36 -11.80 -2.61 20.12
CA ARG A 36 -10.58 -3.40 19.91
C ARG A 36 -10.41 -3.80 18.45
N TYR A 37 -11.47 -4.30 17.81
CA TYR A 37 -11.44 -4.67 16.39
C TYR A 37 -11.18 -3.46 15.49
N SER A 38 -11.74 -2.31 15.83
CA SER A 38 -11.50 -1.07 15.07
C SER A 38 -10.03 -0.63 15.12
N ILE A 39 -9.36 -0.80 16.26
CA ILE A 39 -7.98 -0.35 16.50
C ILE A 39 -6.96 -1.39 16.00
N HIS A 40 -7.19 -2.67 16.29
CA HIS A 40 -6.20 -3.73 16.04
C HIS A 40 -6.55 -4.66 14.87
N GLY A 41 -7.74 -4.52 14.29
CA GLY A 41 -8.19 -5.34 13.17
C GLY A 41 -8.35 -6.82 13.49
N GLU A 42 -8.11 -7.65 12.49
CA GLU A 42 -8.23 -9.11 12.58
C GLU A 42 -7.04 -9.72 13.33
N THR A 43 -7.30 -10.50 14.37
CA THR A 43 -6.26 -11.08 15.24
C THR A 43 -5.55 -12.31 14.66
N LYS A 44 -6.17 -12.96 13.68
CA LYS A 44 -5.65 -14.19 13.03
C LYS A 44 -5.69 -14.03 11.53
N LEU A 45 -4.75 -13.25 11.00
CA LEU A 45 -4.57 -13.10 9.56
C LEU A 45 -3.79 -14.28 8.99
N PRO A 46 -4.28 -14.96 7.93
CA PRO A 46 -3.52 -16.01 7.25
C PRO A 46 -2.29 -15.49 6.51
N PHE A 47 -2.37 -14.27 5.98
CA PHE A 47 -1.29 -13.57 5.30
C PHE A 47 -1.15 -12.17 5.87
N GLU A 48 0.07 -11.69 5.94
CA GLU A 48 0.42 -10.37 6.44
C GLU A 48 1.35 -9.64 5.48
N LEU A 49 1.32 -8.31 5.52
CA LEU A 49 2.32 -7.47 4.91
C LEU A 49 3.52 -7.40 5.86
N SER A 50 4.65 -7.96 5.45
CA SER A 50 5.83 -8.09 6.33
C SER A 50 6.83 -6.95 6.18
N LYS A 51 6.86 -6.31 5.02
CA LYS A 51 7.79 -5.23 4.70
C LYS A 51 7.28 -4.43 3.49
N ILE A 52 7.59 -3.14 3.46
CA ILE A 52 7.50 -2.30 2.27
C ILE A 52 8.89 -1.79 1.96
N THR A 53 9.32 -1.88 0.70
CA THR A 53 10.57 -1.25 0.23
C THR A 53 10.21 -0.25 -0.85
N VAL A 54 10.71 0.96 -0.73
CA VAL A 54 10.60 2.00 -1.76
C VAL A 54 11.99 2.26 -2.32
N ILE A 55 12.11 2.22 -3.64
CA ILE A 55 13.33 2.60 -4.37
C ILE A 55 12.99 3.84 -5.19
N SER A 56 13.60 4.95 -4.86
CA SER A 56 13.47 6.23 -5.57
C SER A 56 14.63 6.42 -6.51
N THR A 57 14.36 6.79 -7.78
CA THR A 57 15.38 7.03 -8.81
C THR A 57 15.05 8.28 -9.61
N VAL A 58 16.08 8.97 -10.07
CA VAL A 58 15.97 10.12 -10.98
C VAL A 58 16.42 9.70 -12.37
N GLU A 59 15.63 10.01 -13.38
CA GLU A 59 15.90 9.67 -14.76
C GLU A 59 15.55 10.84 -15.70
N GLY A 60 16.11 10.83 -16.90
CA GLY A 60 15.78 11.78 -17.96
C GLY A 60 15.59 11.07 -19.29
N ASN A 61 14.51 11.40 -19.97
CA ASN A 61 14.26 10.95 -21.34
C ASN A 61 14.66 12.01 -22.34
N ASN A 62 15.39 11.63 -23.38
CA ASN A 62 15.73 12.55 -24.45
C ASN A 62 14.49 12.87 -25.30
N ASN A 63 14.15 14.15 -25.42
CA ASN A 63 13.01 14.62 -26.19
C ASN A 63 13.35 14.91 -27.66
N GLU A 64 14.60 15.22 -27.97
CA GLU A 64 15.05 15.59 -29.32
C GLU A 64 16.46 15.12 -29.57
N ASP A 65 16.70 14.48 -30.72
CA ASP A 65 18.04 14.18 -31.24
C ASP A 65 18.65 15.44 -31.84
N THR A 66 19.46 16.12 -31.04
CA THR A 66 20.37 17.15 -31.54
C THR A 66 21.78 16.59 -31.57
N GLU A 67 22.57 16.85 -32.63
CA GLU A 67 23.88 16.21 -32.87
C GLU A 67 24.87 16.34 -31.71
N ASN A 68 24.78 17.37 -30.87
CA ASN A 68 25.75 17.63 -29.80
C ASN A 68 25.15 17.98 -28.44
N LYS A 69 23.82 17.98 -28.27
CA LYS A 69 23.18 18.36 -27.01
C LYS A 69 22.04 17.42 -26.66
N TRP A 70 21.89 17.21 -25.37
CA TRP A 70 20.75 16.47 -24.82
C TRP A 70 19.66 17.44 -24.37
N ASN A 71 18.42 17.15 -24.74
CA ASN A 71 17.24 17.81 -24.20
C ASN A 71 16.43 16.77 -23.38
N LEU A 72 16.67 16.74 -22.08
CA LEU A 72 16.19 15.69 -21.20
C LEU A 72 14.95 16.17 -20.42
N ASN A 73 13.82 15.55 -20.68
CA ASN A 73 12.68 15.64 -19.77
C ASN A 73 12.97 14.80 -18.51
N THR A 74 13.03 15.47 -17.36
CA THR A 74 13.38 14.85 -16.08
C THR A 74 12.14 14.37 -15.36
N PHE A 75 12.24 13.17 -14.79
CA PHE A 75 11.22 12.55 -13.95
C PHE A 75 11.85 11.80 -12.78
N GLN A 76 11.04 11.59 -11.73
CA GLN A 76 11.45 10.88 -10.53
C GLN A 76 10.53 9.69 -10.31
N ASN A 77 11.10 8.49 -10.24
CA ASN A 77 10.39 7.23 -10.05
C ASN A 77 10.47 6.76 -8.59
N ASN A 78 9.39 6.15 -8.11
CA ASN A 78 9.34 5.42 -6.85
C ASN A 78 8.77 4.02 -7.11
N ASP A 79 9.63 3.01 -7.08
CA ASP A 79 9.25 1.61 -7.18
C ASP A 79 8.90 1.10 -5.79
N ILE A 80 7.64 0.74 -5.59
CA ILE A 80 7.07 0.36 -4.29
C ILE A 80 6.84 -1.14 -4.27
N TYR A 81 7.62 -1.83 -3.45
CA TYR A 81 7.62 -3.28 -3.28
C TYR A 81 6.91 -3.66 -1.98
N LEU A 82 5.86 -4.46 -2.07
CA LEU A 82 5.06 -4.92 -0.94
C LEU A 82 5.30 -6.43 -0.75
N TYR A 83 5.84 -6.83 0.40
CA TYR A 83 6.18 -8.21 0.71
C TYR A 83 5.07 -8.86 1.53
N ILE A 84 4.29 -9.74 0.90
CA ILE A 84 3.21 -10.49 1.53
C ILE A 84 3.74 -11.86 1.90
N LYS A 85 3.61 -12.24 3.14
CA LYS A 85 4.00 -13.57 3.61
C LYS A 85 2.85 -14.26 4.34
N LYS A 86 2.92 -15.59 4.40
CA LYS A 86 2.06 -16.38 5.27
C LYS A 86 2.40 -16.04 6.72
N ASN A 87 1.37 -15.85 7.54
CA ASN A 87 1.56 -15.57 8.95
C ASN A 87 1.90 -16.86 9.70
N ASP A 88 3.06 -16.88 10.35
CA ASP A 88 3.59 -18.06 11.07
C ASP A 88 2.72 -18.45 12.28
N ILE A 89 1.92 -17.52 12.82
CA ILE A 89 1.03 -17.75 13.97
C ILE A 89 -0.30 -18.36 13.54
N TYR A 90 -0.58 -18.41 12.23
CA TYR A 90 -1.84 -18.92 11.70
C TYR A 90 -1.74 -20.42 11.43
N ASP A 91 -2.48 -21.23 12.20
CA ASP A 91 -2.47 -22.70 12.10
C ASP A 91 -3.27 -23.28 10.90
N GLY A 92 -3.94 -22.43 10.11
CA GLY A 92 -4.77 -22.87 8.99
C GLY A 92 -4.00 -23.10 7.69
N VAL A 93 -4.59 -23.89 6.80
CA VAL A 93 -4.09 -24.15 5.45
C VAL A 93 -4.83 -23.25 4.45
N GLU A 94 -4.61 -21.96 4.57
CA GLU A 94 -5.23 -21.00 3.65
C GLU A 94 -4.33 -20.76 2.43
N VAL A 95 -4.97 -20.52 1.28
CA VAL A 95 -4.31 -20.34 -0.01
C VAL A 95 -4.70 -18.95 -0.53
N LEU A 96 -3.71 -18.17 -0.90
CA LEU A 96 -3.89 -16.86 -1.49
C LEU A 96 -4.45 -17.04 -2.92
N GLU A 97 -5.58 -16.40 -3.21
CA GLU A 97 -6.20 -16.37 -4.53
C GLU A 97 -5.78 -15.13 -5.30
N LYS A 98 -5.83 -13.96 -4.65
CA LYS A 98 -5.56 -12.68 -5.30
C LYS A 98 -5.14 -11.60 -4.30
N VAL A 99 -4.27 -10.69 -4.76
CA VAL A 99 -4.00 -9.42 -4.09
C VAL A 99 -4.37 -8.28 -5.04
N THR A 100 -5.11 -7.30 -4.52
CA THR A 100 -5.53 -6.12 -5.28
C THR A 100 -5.06 -4.86 -4.57
N LEU A 101 -4.50 -3.93 -5.34
CA LEU A 101 -4.24 -2.55 -4.90
C LEU A 101 -5.22 -1.64 -5.62
N ASN A 102 -5.97 -0.84 -4.87
CA ASN A 102 -7.00 0.04 -5.42
C ASN A 102 -7.20 1.29 -4.56
N ASN A 103 -8.16 2.14 -4.94
CA ASN A 103 -8.49 3.37 -4.24
C ASN A 103 -7.29 4.31 -4.06
N PHE A 104 -6.42 4.37 -5.08
CA PHE A 104 -5.27 5.26 -5.07
C PHE A 104 -5.69 6.72 -4.99
N LYS A 105 -5.08 7.46 -4.07
CA LYS A 105 -5.32 8.90 -3.86
C LYS A 105 -4.00 9.58 -3.57
N ILE A 106 -3.76 10.70 -4.25
CA ILE A 106 -2.69 11.61 -3.88
C ILE A 106 -3.27 12.53 -2.80
N THR A 107 -2.71 12.46 -1.59
CA THR A 107 -3.19 13.22 -0.42
C THR A 107 -2.38 14.50 -0.17
N LYS A 108 -1.16 14.57 -0.70
CA LYS A 108 -0.31 15.74 -0.82
C LYS A 108 0.28 15.72 -2.23
N GLU A 109 0.11 16.77 -3.01
CA GLU A 109 0.70 16.90 -4.35
C GLU A 109 2.13 17.45 -4.25
N PRO A 110 3.06 17.09 -5.17
CA PRO A 110 4.35 17.74 -5.28
C PRO A 110 4.19 19.18 -5.82
N GLU A 111 5.17 20.03 -5.55
CA GLU A 111 5.17 21.41 -6.08
C GLU A 111 5.53 21.47 -7.57
N VAL A 112 6.23 20.44 -8.10
CA VAL A 112 6.67 20.36 -9.49
C VAL A 112 6.22 19.06 -10.13
N GLY A 113 5.92 19.11 -11.42
CA GLY A 113 5.51 17.94 -12.19
C GLY A 113 4.09 17.46 -11.86
N SER A 114 3.83 16.21 -12.16
CA SER A 114 2.55 15.53 -11.92
C SER A 114 2.75 14.08 -11.54
N VAL A 115 1.98 13.59 -10.56
CA VAL A 115 2.07 12.20 -10.11
C VAL A 115 1.33 11.28 -11.09
N LYS A 116 2.00 10.22 -11.52
CA LYS A 116 1.45 9.15 -12.35
C LYS A 116 1.70 7.79 -11.70
N LEU A 117 0.78 6.85 -11.89
CA LEU A 117 0.86 5.50 -11.37
C LEU A 117 1.01 4.49 -12.50
N PHE A 118 1.89 3.50 -12.29
CA PHE A 118 2.20 2.48 -13.29
C PHE A 118 2.16 1.09 -12.69
N LYS A 119 1.61 0.15 -13.44
CA LYS A 119 1.72 -1.28 -13.16
C LYS A 119 2.91 -1.88 -13.91
N PRO A 120 3.46 -3.01 -13.43
CA PRO A 120 4.49 -3.73 -14.15
C PRO A 120 4.03 -4.17 -15.55
N ASP A 121 4.94 -4.15 -16.50
CA ASP A 121 4.72 -4.78 -17.81
C ASP A 121 4.84 -6.30 -17.67
N THR A 122 3.88 -7.03 -18.21
CA THR A 122 3.85 -8.50 -18.17
C THR A 122 4.43 -9.16 -19.43
N ARG A 123 4.98 -8.37 -20.35
CA ARG A 123 5.60 -8.87 -21.60
C ARG A 123 7.00 -9.42 -21.35
N GLU A 124 7.38 -10.49 -22.07
CA GLU A 124 8.54 -11.33 -21.79
C GLU A 124 9.92 -10.68 -21.91
N ASP A 125 10.06 -9.60 -22.66
CA ASP A 125 11.38 -9.05 -23.08
C ASP A 125 11.77 -7.76 -22.35
N THR A 126 11.32 -7.53 -21.11
CA THR A 126 11.25 -6.16 -20.64
C THR A 126 11.78 -5.85 -19.27
N THR A 127 12.19 -4.63 -19.11
CA THR A 127 12.30 -3.95 -17.83
C THR A 127 10.93 -3.92 -17.14
N LEU A 128 10.91 -3.97 -15.82
CA LEU A 128 9.72 -4.08 -14.98
C LEU A 128 8.63 -3.03 -15.31
N PHE A 129 9.04 -1.82 -15.75
CA PHE A 129 8.14 -0.72 -16.10
C PHE A 129 8.56 -0.09 -17.45
N LYS A 130 8.28 -0.76 -18.56
CA LYS A 130 8.77 -0.33 -19.89
C LYS A 130 7.95 0.77 -20.55
N ASN A 131 6.66 0.83 -20.33
CA ASN A 131 5.78 1.80 -20.98
C ASN A 131 5.29 2.85 -19.99
N ILE A 132 5.82 4.06 -20.17
CA ILE A 132 5.43 5.25 -19.43
C ILE A 132 3.94 5.61 -19.67
N ASP A 133 3.34 5.12 -20.77
CA ASP A 133 1.96 5.45 -21.15
C ASP A 133 0.89 4.56 -20.50
N ASP A 134 1.27 3.44 -19.89
CA ASP A 134 0.33 2.54 -19.22
C ASP A 134 0.00 3.06 -17.81
N ASN A 135 -0.75 4.16 -17.73
CA ASN A 135 -1.26 4.67 -16.46
C ASN A 135 -2.23 3.66 -15.83
N ILE A 136 -2.15 3.53 -14.52
CA ILE A 136 -3.11 2.76 -13.74
C ILE A 136 -4.27 3.69 -13.41
N ALA A 137 -5.44 3.43 -14.01
CA ALA A 137 -6.61 4.23 -13.67
C ALA A 137 -7.17 3.88 -12.29
N ASP A 138 -7.40 2.58 -12.00
CA ASP A 138 -8.25 2.18 -10.88
C ASP A 138 -7.70 1.07 -9.97
N ASN A 139 -7.07 0.01 -10.50
CA ASN A 139 -6.56 -1.09 -9.70
C ASN A 139 -5.41 -1.86 -10.33
N ILE A 140 -4.64 -2.53 -9.48
CA ILE A 140 -3.58 -3.47 -9.86
C ILE A 140 -3.91 -4.81 -9.21
N GLU A 141 -3.96 -5.87 -10.00
CA GLU A 141 -4.29 -7.21 -9.53
C GLU A 141 -3.12 -8.17 -9.74
N TYR A 142 -2.75 -8.86 -8.68
CA TYR A 142 -1.84 -10.00 -8.70
C TYR A 142 -2.63 -11.25 -8.39
N ILE A 143 -2.61 -12.21 -9.32
CA ILE A 143 -3.37 -13.46 -9.21
C ILE A 143 -2.46 -14.57 -8.69
N GLY A 144 -2.99 -15.40 -7.81
CA GLY A 144 -2.25 -16.58 -7.31
C GLY A 144 -1.85 -17.51 -8.44
N ASP A 145 -0.64 -18.05 -8.40
CA ASP A 145 -0.01 -18.84 -9.48
C ASP A 145 -0.92 -19.93 -10.07
N THR A 146 -1.72 -20.59 -9.23
CA THR A 146 -2.60 -21.68 -9.69
C THR A 146 -3.82 -21.20 -10.48
N GLU A 147 -4.14 -19.92 -10.40
CA GLU A 147 -5.32 -19.30 -11.05
C GLU A 147 -4.91 -18.39 -12.22
N ALA A 148 -3.66 -17.91 -12.23
CA ALA A 148 -3.19 -16.92 -13.17
C ALA A 148 -2.94 -17.51 -14.57
N ASN A 149 -3.33 -16.77 -15.61
CA ASN A 149 -2.91 -17.03 -16.98
C ASN A 149 -1.60 -16.27 -17.32
N MET A 150 -1.06 -16.51 -18.55
CA MET A 150 0.24 -15.95 -18.97
C MET A 150 0.28 -14.42 -19.05
N LYS A 151 -0.88 -13.76 -19.17
CA LYS A 151 -0.98 -12.30 -19.34
C LYS A 151 -1.24 -11.54 -18.04
N GLN A 152 -1.40 -12.26 -16.94
CA GLN A 152 -1.70 -11.66 -15.63
C GLN A 152 -0.44 -11.56 -14.79
N MET A 153 -0.38 -10.53 -13.96
CA MET A 153 0.63 -10.44 -12.91
C MET A 153 0.39 -11.54 -11.88
N LYS A 154 1.45 -12.21 -11.46
CA LYS A 154 1.38 -13.39 -10.63
C LYS A 154 1.97 -13.14 -9.25
N ILE A 155 1.39 -13.82 -8.28
CA ILE A 155 1.95 -13.96 -6.93
C ILE A 155 1.85 -15.43 -6.52
N SER A 156 2.84 -15.94 -5.78
CA SER A 156 2.74 -17.30 -5.24
C SER A 156 1.52 -17.45 -4.33
N ASN A 157 0.86 -18.59 -4.38
CA ASN A 157 -0.28 -18.91 -3.52
C ASN A 157 0.08 -18.97 -2.01
N GLN A 158 1.37 -18.93 -1.67
CA GLN A 158 1.89 -18.88 -0.30
C GLN A 158 2.39 -17.49 0.12
N GLY A 159 2.10 -16.47 -0.69
CA GLY A 159 2.62 -15.12 -0.53
C GLY A 159 3.78 -14.83 -1.47
N GLY A 160 4.25 -13.60 -1.53
CA GLY A 160 5.29 -13.18 -2.44
C GLY A 160 5.41 -11.67 -2.51
N LEU A 161 6.10 -11.22 -3.53
CA LEU A 161 6.35 -9.82 -3.82
C LEU A 161 5.32 -9.31 -4.83
N ILE A 162 4.76 -8.15 -4.54
CA ILE A 162 4.01 -7.35 -5.50
C ILE A 162 4.65 -5.97 -5.61
N VAL A 163 4.53 -5.33 -6.77
CA VAL A 163 5.19 -4.06 -7.04
C VAL A 163 4.31 -3.15 -7.88
N PHE A 164 4.43 -1.85 -7.68
CA PHE A 164 3.93 -0.82 -8.58
C PHE A 164 4.87 0.38 -8.54
N ARG A 165 4.76 1.26 -9.52
CA ARG A 165 5.53 2.51 -9.58
C ARG A 165 4.61 3.70 -9.42
N SER A 166 5.03 4.65 -8.60
CA SER A 166 4.52 6.02 -8.59
C SER A 166 5.63 6.95 -9.05
N ALA A 167 5.37 7.82 -10.02
CA ALA A 167 6.40 8.70 -10.55
C ALA A 167 5.89 10.13 -10.64
N ILE A 168 6.80 11.09 -10.41
CA ILE A 168 6.58 12.50 -10.77
C ILE A 168 7.11 12.67 -12.19
N SER A 169 6.23 12.98 -13.13
CA SER A 169 6.56 13.29 -14.53
C SER A 169 6.65 14.79 -14.74
N ASP A 170 7.37 15.19 -15.78
CA ASP A 170 7.43 16.58 -16.25
C ASP A 170 7.95 17.56 -15.17
N ILE A 171 8.98 17.13 -14.42
CA ILE A 171 9.63 17.96 -13.39
C ILE A 171 10.32 19.16 -14.04
N GLY A 172 10.95 18.97 -15.21
CA GLY A 172 11.60 20.01 -15.96
C GLY A 172 12.46 19.46 -17.10
N ASN A 173 12.86 20.34 -18.01
CA ASN A 173 13.73 19.99 -19.12
C ASN A 173 15.15 20.51 -18.87
N TYR A 174 16.14 19.60 -18.89
CA TYR A 174 17.53 19.95 -18.85
C TYR A 174 18.14 19.94 -20.24
N ILE A 175 18.73 21.06 -20.66
CA ILE A 175 19.47 21.16 -21.92
C ILE A 175 20.95 21.16 -21.58
N SER A 176 21.69 20.17 -22.09
CA SER A 176 23.11 20.04 -21.85
C SER A 176 23.94 21.08 -22.62
N ASN A 177 25.18 21.29 -22.18
CA ASN A 177 26.18 21.91 -23.01
C ASN A 177 26.63 20.95 -24.13
N ASP A 178 27.37 21.49 -25.12
CA ASP A 178 27.91 20.67 -26.20
C ASP A 178 28.86 19.60 -25.63
N ASP A 179 28.67 18.35 -26.09
CA ASP A 179 29.47 17.18 -25.68
C ASP A 179 29.49 16.90 -24.15
N GLU A 180 28.52 17.38 -23.41
CA GLU A 180 28.40 17.10 -21.99
C GLU A 180 28.03 15.64 -21.69
N LEU A 181 28.80 15.01 -20.81
CA LEU A 181 28.45 13.69 -20.26
C LEU A 181 27.34 13.85 -19.25
N ILE A 182 26.21 13.20 -19.53
CA ILE A 182 25.02 13.26 -18.67
C ILE A 182 25.12 12.24 -17.54
N ASN A 183 25.02 12.72 -16.31
CA ASN A 183 24.72 11.90 -15.15
C ASN A 183 23.26 12.16 -14.73
N HIS A 184 22.38 11.18 -14.93
CA HIS A 184 20.97 11.27 -14.59
C HIS A 184 20.73 11.55 -13.10
N GLU A 185 21.58 11.02 -12.23
CA GLU A 185 21.49 11.24 -10.78
C GLU A 185 21.63 12.71 -10.36
N GLN A 186 22.22 13.55 -11.21
CA GLN A 186 22.43 14.98 -10.95
C GLN A 186 21.39 15.89 -11.61
N LEU A 187 20.41 15.34 -12.34
CA LEU A 187 19.45 16.16 -13.10
C LEU A 187 18.62 17.09 -12.22
N LEU A 188 18.19 16.63 -11.05
CA LEU A 188 17.42 17.47 -10.11
C LEU A 188 18.25 18.65 -9.62
N GLN A 189 19.53 18.45 -9.30
CA GLN A 189 20.43 19.51 -8.88
C GLN A 189 20.67 20.51 -10.02
N LYS A 190 20.85 20.03 -11.26
CA LYS A 190 21.02 20.88 -12.45
C LYS A 190 19.78 21.71 -12.76
N LEU A 191 18.60 21.22 -12.40
CA LEU A 191 17.33 21.93 -12.51
C LEU A 191 17.03 22.84 -11.31
N ASN A 192 17.92 22.88 -10.29
CA ASN A 192 17.70 23.58 -9.02
C ASN A 192 16.43 23.13 -8.28
N ILE A 193 16.08 21.85 -8.40
CA ILE A 193 14.98 21.22 -7.68
C ILE A 193 15.51 20.76 -6.32
N ASN A 194 14.77 21.04 -5.25
CA ASN A 194 15.07 20.56 -3.91
C ASN A 194 14.10 19.45 -3.47
N GLN A 195 14.37 18.83 -2.33
CA GLN A 195 13.58 17.72 -1.80
C GLN A 195 12.12 18.13 -1.57
N ASP A 196 11.86 19.31 -1.00
CA ASP A 196 10.52 19.79 -0.64
C ASP A 196 9.62 19.93 -1.88
N ASN A 197 10.20 20.31 -3.04
CA ASN A 197 9.46 20.44 -4.29
C ASN A 197 8.90 19.10 -4.82
N LEU A 198 9.53 18.00 -4.43
CA LEU A 198 9.19 16.65 -4.88
C LEU A 198 8.30 15.88 -3.91
N GLU A 199 8.15 16.37 -2.67
CA GLU A 199 7.40 15.67 -1.65
C GLU A 199 5.93 15.55 -1.97
N TYR A 200 5.43 14.32 -1.97
CA TYR A 200 4.01 14.01 -2.09
C TYR A 200 3.63 12.80 -1.24
N SER A 201 2.35 12.64 -1.00
CA SER A 201 1.83 11.50 -0.23
C SER A 201 0.79 10.75 -1.04
N ILE A 202 0.90 9.43 -1.04
CA ILE A 202 -0.02 8.51 -1.71
C ILE A 202 -0.72 7.65 -0.67
N ASN A 203 -2.02 7.46 -0.85
CA ASN A 203 -2.82 6.55 -0.05
C ASN A 203 -3.51 5.54 -0.96
N PHE A 204 -3.57 4.28 -0.56
CA PHE A 204 -4.21 3.21 -1.31
C PHE A 204 -4.64 2.06 -0.39
N ASP A 205 -5.57 1.24 -0.89
CA ASP A 205 -6.01 0.05 -0.19
C ASP A 205 -5.31 -1.19 -0.76
N ILE A 206 -4.85 -2.08 0.13
CA ILE A 206 -4.43 -3.43 -0.20
C ILE A 206 -5.50 -4.42 0.24
N THR A 207 -5.91 -5.28 -0.69
CA THR A 207 -6.92 -6.31 -0.44
C THR A 207 -6.34 -7.69 -0.73
N ILE A 208 -6.37 -8.58 0.26
CA ILE A 208 -5.93 -9.98 0.15
C ILE A 208 -7.17 -10.87 0.13
N LYS A 209 -7.41 -11.57 -0.99
CA LYS A 209 -8.48 -12.54 -1.15
C LYS A 209 -7.92 -13.96 -1.09
N LEU A 210 -8.59 -14.83 -0.35
CA LEU A 210 -8.25 -16.25 -0.20
C LEU A 210 -9.20 -17.12 -1.03
N LYS A 211 -8.76 -18.34 -1.35
CA LYS A 211 -9.59 -19.34 -2.06
C LYS A 211 -10.87 -19.73 -1.33
N ASN A 212 -10.92 -19.60 0.00
CA ASN A 212 -12.13 -19.82 0.80
C ASN A 212 -13.06 -18.59 0.86
N GLU A 213 -12.92 -17.65 -0.08
CA GLU A 213 -13.70 -16.42 -0.21
C GLU A 213 -13.52 -15.38 0.92
N LYS A 214 -12.70 -15.65 1.93
CA LYS A 214 -12.36 -14.63 2.94
C LYS A 214 -11.52 -13.54 2.29
N THR A 215 -11.84 -12.30 2.63
CA THR A 215 -11.16 -11.12 2.09
C THR A 215 -10.75 -10.20 3.24
N TYR A 216 -9.51 -9.73 3.20
CA TYR A 216 -8.93 -8.82 4.19
C TYR A 216 -8.41 -7.58 3.49
N GLN A 217 -8.66 -6.43 4.07
CA GLN A 217 -8.26 -5.13 3.50
C GLN A 217 -7.56 -4.28 4.55
N ALA A 218 -6.54 -3.57 4.13
CA ALA A 218 -5.89 -2.52 4.91
C ALA A 218 -5.67 -1.30 4.04
N ASN A 219 -5.54 -0.15 4.67
CA ASN A 219 -5.17 1.10 4.02
C ASN A 219 -3.67 1.37 4.29
N ILE A 220 -2.95 1.84 3.26
CA ILE A 220 -1.53 2.15 3.32
C ILE A 220 -1.34 3.61 2.90
N SER A 221 -0.55 4.34 3.67
CA SER A 221 -0.12 5.70 3.33
C SER A 221 1.40 5.76 3.26
N LEU A 222 1.95 6.37 2.21
CA LEU A 222 3.39 6.51 2.01
C LEU A 222 3.72 7.93 1.64
N ASP A 223 4.76 8.47 2.25
CA ASP A 223 5.37 9.74 1.88
C ASP A 223 6.54 9.47 0.94
N LEU A 224 6.56 10.16 -0.18
CA LEU A 224 7.46 9.97 -1.32
C LEU A 224 8.01 11.33 -1.79
N PRO A 225 9.16 11.34 -2.46
CA PRO A 225 10.14 10.26 -2.64
C PRO A 225 10.91 9.96 -1.35
N VAL A 226 11.80 8.97 -1.39
CA VAL A 226 12.74 8.71 -0.28
C VAL A 226 13.62 9.94 -0.05
N GLU A 227 13.93 10.24 1.21
CA GLU A 227 14.79 11.35 1.61
C GLU A 227 16.16 11.31 0.92
N ASN A 228 16.75 12.48 0.65
CA ASN A 228 18.05 12.69 0.00
C ASN A 228 18.11 12.24 -1.47
N ILE A 229 16.97 12.13 -2.17
CA ILE A 229 16.94 11.73 -3.57
C ILE A 229 17.62 12.76 -4.48
N VAL A 230 17.58 14.04 -4.13
CA VAL A 230 18.18 15.12 -4.91
C VAL A 230 19.71 15.03 -4.94
N GLU A 231 20.31 14.67 -3.80
CA GLU A 231 21.77 14.54 -3.66
C GLU A 231 22.29 13.24 -4.23
N ALA A 232 21.55 12.17 -4.06
CA ALA A 232 22.02 10.82 -4.36
C ALA A 232 21.53 10.30 -5.72
N GLY A 233 20.46 10.87 -6.30
CA GLY A 233 19.86 10.41 -7.56
C GLY A 233 19.17 9.05 -7.49
N THR A 234 19.61 8.19 -6.59
CA THR A 234 19.01 6.89 -6.28
C THR A 234 19.06 6.62 -4.79
N GLN A 235 17.92 6.32 -4.20
CA GLN A 235 17.79 6.03 -2.77
C GLN A 235 16.77 4.92 -2.50
N SER A 236 16.96 4.19 -1.40
CA SER A 236 15.99 3.17 -0.97
C SER A 236 15.66 3.28 0.51
N LYS A 237 14.42 2.95 0.87
CA LYS A 237 13.94 2.91 2.25
C LYS A 237 13.13 1.65 2.48
N GLU A 238 13.39 0.98 3.60
CA GLU A 238 12.60 -0.16 4.06
C GLU A 238 11.74 0.25 5.26
N TYR A 239 10.46 -0.11 5.20
CA TYR A 239 9.50 0.03 6.28
C TYR A 239 9.21 -1.37 6.83
N THR A 240 9.65 -1.63 8.04
CA THR A 240 9.46 -2.91 8.77
C THR A 240 8.52 -2.76 9.96
N ASP A 241 8.37 -1.56 10.49
CA ASP A 241 7.32 -1.24 11.46
C ASP A 241 6.05 -0.87 10.70
N LEU A 242 5.13 -1.84 10.62
CA LEU A 242 3.86 -1.75 9.89
C LEU A 242 2.66 -1.84 10.84
N ASN A 243 2.84 -1.51 12.12
CA ASN A 243 1.81 -1.62 13.16
C ASN A 243 0.56 -0.76 12.87
N ASP A 244 0.72 0.32 12.12
CA ASP A 244 -0.38 1.21 11.72
C ASP A 244 -1.20 0.64 10.55
N ILE A 245 -0.70 -0.40 9.85
CA ILE A 245 -1.39 -1.04 8.75
C ILE A 245 -2.28 -2.16 9.28
N VAL A 246 -3.53 -1.81 9.54
CA VAL A 246 -4.49 -2.69 10.21
C VAL A 246 -5.39 -3.38 9.20
N PHE A 247 -5.22 -4.69 9.03
CA PHE A 247 -6.09 -5.51 8.18
C PHE A 247 -7.41 -5.81 8.88
N LYS A 248 -8.50 -5.57 8.17
CA LYS A 248 -9.88 -5.88 8.60
C LYS A 248 -10.52 -6.82 7.59
N ARG A 249 -11.34 -7.74 8.09
CA ARG A 249 -12.12 -8.62 7.23
C ARG A 249 -13.21 -7.83 6.53
N VAL A 250 -13.24 -7.92 5.20
CA VAL A 250 -14.33 -7.37 4.40
C VAL A 250 -15.50 -8.36 4.42
N GLN A 251 -16.65 -7.92 4.93
CA GLN A 251 -17.88 -8.72 4.86
C GLN A 251 -18.48 -8.55 3.46
N LYS A 252 -18.76 -9.66 2.76
CA LYS A 252 -19.64 -9.60 1.59
C LYS A 252 -21.01 -9.13 2.07
N ASN A 253 -21.45 -7.96 1.64
CA ASN A 253 -22.85 -7.58 1.75
C ASN A 253 -23.63 -8.52 0.83
N THR A 254 -24.15 -9.60 1.38
CA THR A 254 -25.18 -10.42 0.72
C THR A 254 -26.52 -9.70 0.87
N TRP A 255 -26.84 -8.84 -0.09
CA TRP A 255 -28.20 -8.35 -0.33
C TRP A 255 -28.79 -9.13 -1.48
#